data_259328c5de8e11a8c84841ad8fc6fbd4
#
_entry.id   259328c5de8e11a8c84841ad8fc6fbd4
#
_cell.length_a   1.000
_cell.length_b   1.000
_cell.length_c   1.000
_cell.angle_alpha   90.00
_cell.angle_beta   90.00
_cell.angle_gamma   90.00
#
_symmetry.space_group_name_H-M   'P 1'
#
loop_
_entity.id
_entity.type
_entity.pdbx_description
1 polymer ?
#
loop_
_entity_poly.entity_id
_entity_poly.type
_entity_poly.pdbx_seq_one_letter_code
_entity_poly.pdbx_strand_id
1 'polypeptide(L)'
;MYNNNFEAIEKLEDALFTIYTFGYTTNKAFKSAFHENVTKRLPILYEKAKYVNIEKSYVETEWKDLISLHYINTTYANELKNRVIRVHFFKEKVCSEDNYVGFITLRPIQEMQIALSYVFVNWNAILAHASKKDEKSQMVTYNKRVHCMGKELFIKTYPLLVQDSIVTCCVDVNLITLTRFLSHKGMTKN
;
A
#
# COMPACT_ATOMS: atom_id res chain seq x y z
N MET A 1 -21.46 2.21 -9.45
CA MET A 1 -21.24 3.66 -9.16
C MET A 1 -20.07 3.75 -8.21
N TYR A 2 -18.91 4.18 -8.66
CA TYR A 2 -17.75 4.34 -7.78
C TYR A 2 -17.99 5.56 -6.90
N ASN A 3 -18.04 5.34 -5.57
CA ASN A 3 -18.12 6.44 -4.61
C ASN A 3 -16.82 7.23 -4.65
N ASN A 4 -16.85 8.43 -5.22
CA ASN A 4 -15.73 9.38 -5.23
C ASN A 4 -15.53 10.01 -3.83
N ASN A 5 -15.46 9.19 -2.79
CA ASN A 5 -15.34 9.68 -1.43
C ASN A 5 -13.87 9.91 -1.10
N PHE A 6 -13.44 11.15 -1.23
CA PHE A 6 -12.20 11.60 -0.62
C PHE A 6 -12.44 11.94 0.85
N GLU A 7 -11.66 11.33 1.72
CA GLU A 7 -11.62 11.67 3.14
C GLU A 7 -10.37 12.52 3.43
N ALA A 8 -10.43 13.35 4.46
CA ALA A 8 -9.25 14.06 4.93
C ALA A 8 -8.28 13.05 5.57
N ILE A 9 -6.98 13.19 5.33
CA ILE A 9 -5.97 12.26 5.84
C ILE A 9 -6.00 12.12 7.36
N GLU A 10 -6.36 13.18 8.07
CA GLU A 10 -6.51 13.22 9.53
C GLU A 10 -7.59 12.24 10.05
N LYS A 11 -8.57 11.90 9.20
CA LYS A 11 -9.65 10.96 9.52
C LYS A 11 -9.35 9.52 9.10
N LEU A 12 -8.21 9.28 8.46
CA LEU A 12 -7.86 7.96 7.92
C LEU A 12 -7.92 6.85 8.98
N GLU A 13 -7.33 7.10 10.14
CA GLU A 13 -7.26 6.09 11.21
C GLU A 13 -8.64 5.76 11.77
N ASP A 14 -9.51 6.76 11.94
CA ASP A 14 -10.90 6.55 12.39
C ASP A 14 -11.72 5.81 11.33
N ALA A 15 -11.58 6.19 10.07
CA ALA A 15 -12.25 5.51 8.96
C ALA A 15 -11.80 4.04 8.84
N LEU A 16 -10.51 3.77 8.95
CA LEU A 16 -9.98 2.41 8.92
C LEU A 16 -10.47 1.57 10.11
N PHE A 17 -10.49 2.13 11.31
CA PHE A 17 -11.01 1.45 12.49
C PHE A 17 -12.49 1.08 12.35
N THR A 18 -13.29 1.97 11.75
CA THR A 18 -14.72 1.71 11.50
C THR A 18 -14.94 0.60 10.46
N ILE A 19 -14.07 0.56 9.43
CA ILE A 19 -14.17 -0.43 8.36
C ILE A 19 -13.65 -1.79 8.82
N TYR A 20 -12.56 -1.78 9.59
CA TYR A 20 -11.84 -2.99 9.93
C TYR A 20 -10.96 -2.78 11.15
N THR A 21 -11.31 -3.44 12.23
CA THR A 21 -10.61 -3.25 13.51
C THR A 21 -9.24 -3.92 13.57
N PHE A 22 -8.89 -4.79 12.62
CA PHE A 22 -7.65 -5.59 12.63
C PHE A 22 -7.40 -6.33 13.97
N GLY A 23 -8.49 -6.71 14.66
CA GLY A 23 -8.42 -7.35 15.98
C GLY A 23 -8.25 -6.41 17.17
N TYR A 24 -8.08 -5.10 16.94
CA TYR A 24 -8.01 -4.14 18.05
C TYR A 24 -9.38 -3.90 18.68
N THR A 25 -9.43 -3.91 20.01
CA THR A 25 -10.67 -3.74 20.77
C THR A 25 -11.03 -2.27 20.99
N THR A 26 -10.06 -1.36 20.90
CA THR A 26 -10.25 0.07 21.10
C THR A 26 -9.62 0.90 19.99
N ASN A 27 -10.26 2.01 19.65
CA ASN A 27 -9.74 2.95 18.66
C ASN A 27 -8.35 3.51 19.07
N LYS A 28 -8.13 3.73 20.36
CA LYS A 28 -6.84 4.23 20.86
C LYS A 28 -5.71 3.23 20.61
N ALA A 29 -5.94 1.93 20.88
CA ALA A 29 -4.96 0.88 20.63
C ALA A 29 -4.67 0.76 19.12
N PHE A 30 -5.73 0.81 18.29
CA PHE A 30 -5.59 0.80 16.83
C PHE A 30 -4.75 1.98 16.34
N LYS A 31 -5.06 3.21 16.74
CA LYS A 31 -4.33 4.42 16.34
C LYS A 31 -2.85 4.37 16.73
N SER A 32 -2.56 3.90 17.95
CA SER A 32 -1.18 3.75 18.40
C SER A 32 -0.41 2.74 17.54
N ALA A 33 -0.99 1.58 17.27
CA ALA A 33 -0.38 0.56 16.42
C ALA A 33 -0.25 1.02 14.96
N PHE A 34 -1.25 1.70 14.43
CA PHE A 34 -1.22 2.26 13.07
C PHE A 34 -0.12 3.31 12.94
N HIS A 35 0.00 4.19 13.91
CA HIS A 35 1.07 5.19 13.92
C HIS A 35 2.45 4.55 13.88
N GLU A 36 2.75 3.58 14.76
CA GLU A 36 4.06 2.93 14.81
C GLU A 36 4.37 2.08 13.58
N ASN A 37 3.39 1.36 13.06
CA ASN A 37 3.61 0.41 11.97
C ASN A 37 3.45 1.01 10.57
N VAL A 38 2.70 2.09 10.42
CA VAL A 38 2.39 2.68 9.11
C VAL A 38 2.84 4.13 9.02
N THR A 39 2.26 5.03 9.83
CA THR A 39 2.46 6.48 9.70
C THR A 39 3.92 6.86 9.87
N LYS A 40 4.56 6.39 10.92
CA LYS A 40 5.97 6.68 11.24
C LYS A 40 6.96 6.14 10.19
N ARG A 41 6.59 5.05 9.52
CA ARG A 41 7.43 4.43 8.48
C ARG A 41 7.29 5.10 7.10
N LEU A 42 6.22 5.86 6.90
CA LEU A 42 5.88 6.45 5.61
C LEU A 42 5.62 7.97 5.71
N PRO A 43 6.53 8.73 6.33
CA PRO A 43 6.32 10.16 6.57
C PRO A 43 6.02 10.90 5.28
N ILE A 44 6.67 10.52 4.17
CA ILE A 44 6.51 11.19 2.89
C ILE A 44 5.07 11.16 2.33
N LEU A 45 4.32 10.09 2.56
CA LEU A 45 2.91 10.02 2.15
C LEU A 45 2.06 10.99 2.96
N TYR A 46 2.31 11.07 4.27
CA TYR A 46 1.56 11.92 5.20
C TYR A 46 1.91 13.40 5.06
N GLU A 47 3.15 13.73 4.73
CA GLU A 47 3.57 15.11 4.48
C GLU A 47 3.02 15.69 3.18
N LYS A 48 2.86 14.85 2.16
CA LYS A 48 2.46 15.29 0.81
C LYS A 48 0.98 15.17 0.53
N ALA A 49 0.29 14.23 1.16
CA ALA A 49 -1.12 14.01 0.95
C ALA A 49 -1.97 14.81 1.93
N LYS A 50 -3.10 15.30 1.46
CA LYS A 50 -4.16 15.92 2.28
C LYS A 50 -5.42 15.08 2.30
N TYR A 51 -5.60 14.25 1.28
CA TYR A 51 -6.81 13.45 1.10
C TYR A 51 -6.46 12.01 0.81
N VAL A 52 -7.36 11.12 1.22
CA VAL A 52 -7.26 9.69 0.98
C VAL A 52 -8.54 9.16 0.35
N ASN A 53 -8.41 8.08 -0.40
CA ASN A 53 -9.52 7.24 -0.83
C ASN A 53 -9.25 5.81 -0.38
N ILE A 54 -10.23 5.19 0.28
CA ILE A 54 -10.11 3.85 0.85
C ILE A 54 -10.89 2.86 0.00
N GLU A 55 -10.18 1.94 -0.61
CA GLU A 55 -10.74 0.80 -1.33
C GLU A 55 -10.84 -0.41 -0.39
N LYS A 56 -12.07 -0.72 0.02
CA LYS A 56 -12.36 -1.69 1.10
C LYS A 56 -12.23 -3.16 0.71
N SER A 57 -12.15 -3.46 -0.57
CA SER A 57 -12.22 -4.84 -1.08
C SER A 57 -11.26 -5.03 -2.24
N TYR A 58 -10.01 -4.63 -2.03
CA TYR A 58 -8.96 -4.84 -3.02
C TYR A 58 -8.55 -6.32 -3.03
N VAL A 59 -8.44 -6.90 -4.23
CA VAL A 59 -7.93 -8.27 -4.40
C VAL A 59 -6.44 -8.19 -4.74
N GLU A 60 -5.60 -8.53 -3.79
CA GLU A 60 -4.17 -8.66 -3.99
C GLU A 60 -3.85 -10.12 -4.35
N THR A 61 -3.38 -10.35 -5.56
CA THR A 61 -3.16 -11.71 -6.11
C THR A 61 -2.19 -12.50 -5.23
N GLU A 62 -1.07 -11.90 -4.85
CA GLU A 62 -0.06 -12.57 -4.04
C GLU A 62 -0.59 -12.95 -2.64
N TRP A 63 -1.43 -12.11 -2.05
CA TRP A 63 -2.07 -12.43 -0.78
C TRP A 63 -3.05 -13.58 -0.90
N LYS A 64 -3.83 -13.59 -1.97
CA LYS A 64 -4.75 -14.69 -2.27
C LYS A 64 -3.99 -16.00 -2.44
N ASP A 65 -2.88 -16.00 -3.16
CA ASP A 65 -2.07 -17.18 -3.40
C ASP A 65 -1.40 -17.68 -2.11
N LEU A 66 -0.86 -16.77 -1.30
CA LEU A 66 -0.30 -17.09 0.03
C LEU A 66 -1.34 -17.70 0.96
N ILE A 67 -2.54 -17.12 1.02
CA ILE A 67 -3.65 -17.70 1.80
C ILE A 67 -3.98 -19.10 1.30
N SER A 68 -4.09 -19.27 -0.01
CA SER A 68 -4.44 -20.56 -0.59
C SER A 68 -3.39 -21.62 -0.29
N LEU A 69 -2.12 -21.28 -0.33
CA LEU A 69 -1.02 -22.23 -0.08
C LEU A 69 -0.81 -22.53 1.40
N HIS A 70 -0.88 -21.50 2.25
CA HIS A 70 -0.52 -21.64 3.65
C HIS A 70 -1.69 -22.10 4.53
N TYR A 71 -2.91 -21.69 4.20
CA TYR A 71 -4.09 -21.91 5.03
C TYR A 71 -5.01 -23.06 4.58
N ILE A 72 -4.85 -23.57 3.36
CA ILE A 72 -5.53 -24.81 2.93
C ILE A 72 -5.19 -25.98 3.86
N ASN A 73 -3.99 -26.00 4.42
CA ASN A 73 -3.50 -27.06 5.29
C ASN A 73 -3.78 -26.82 6.79
N THR A 74 -4.38 -25.71 7.18
CA THR A 74 -4.69 -25.42 8.58
C THR A 74 -6.18 -25.41 8.82
N THR A 75 -6.62 -26.10 9.85
CA THR A 75 -8.05 -26.24 10.26
C THR A 75 -8.72 -24.90 10.62
N TYR A 76 -7.97 -23.82 10.66
CA TYR A 76 -8.40 -22.47 11.04
C TYR A 76 -8.69 -21.53 9.85
N ALA A 77 -8.82 -22.06 8.64
CA ALA A 77 -9.06 -21.29 7.41
C ALA A 77 -10.36 -20.45 7.40
N ASN A 78 -11.23 -20.59 8.40
CA ASN A 78 -12.58 -20.03 8.35
C ASN A 78 -12.70 -18.53 8.64
N GLU A 79 -11.65 -17.84 9.08
CA GLU A 79 -11.75 -16.42 9.44
C GLU A 79 -10.82 -15.47 8.71
N LEU A 80 -9.92 -15.95 7.88
CA LEU A 80 -9.06 -15.08 7.12
C LEU A 80 -9.84 -14.35 6.05
N LYS A 81 -10.08 -13.10 6.34
CA LYS A 81 -10.75 -12.20 5.42
C LYS A 81 -9.81 -11.98 4.24
N ASN A 82 -10.16 -12.54 3.09
CA ASN A 82 -9.45 -12.40 1.81
C ASN A 82 -9.41 -10.93 1.30
N ARG A 83 -9.88 -9.97 2.10
CA ARG A 83 -10.04 -8.58 1.72
C ARG A 83 -8.86 -7.77 2.21
N VAL A 84 -8.06 -7.33 1.27
CA VAL A 84 -7.02 -6.34 1.52
C VAL A 84 -7.63 -4.95 1.39
N ILE A 85 -7.23 -4.03 2.26
CA ILE A 85 -7.58 -2.63 2.14
C ILE A 85 -6.47 -1.93 1.37
N ARG A 86 -6.86 -1.17 0.34
CA ARG A 86 -5.95 -0.30 -0.37
C ARG A 86 -6.30 1.15 -0.09
N VAL A 87 -5.31 1.94 0.34
CA VAL A 87 -5.46 3.35 0.65
C VAL A 87 -4.67 4.16 -0.36
N HIS A 88 -5.35 4.99 -1.12
CA HIS A 88 -4.76 5.91 -2.08
C HIS A 88 -4.61 7.29 -1.46
N PHE A 89 -3.49 7.96 -1.74
CA PHE A 89 -3.12 9.25 -1.19
C PHE A 89 -3.09 10.33 -2.28
N PHE A 90 -3.71 11.49 -2.00
CA PHE A 90 -3.85 12.59 -2.94
C PHE A 90 -3.51 13.94 -2.30
N LYS A 91 -2.99 14.87 -3.09
CA LYS A 91 -2.76 16.26 -2.68
C LYS A 91 -4.07 17.04 -2.60
N GLU A 92 -4.98 16.79 -3.55
CA GLU A 92 -6.29 17.46 -3.69
C GLU A 92 -7.40 16.42 -3.91
N LYS A 93 -8.66 16.85 -3.79
CA LYS A 93 -9.85 16.00 -4.03
C LYS A 93 -10.10 15.72 -5.52
N VAL A 94 -9.02 15.46 -6.25
CA VAL A 94 -9.08 15.18 -7.69
C VAL A 94 -8.23 13.95 -7.99
N CYS A 95 -8.84 12.96 -8.64
CA CYS A 95 -8.13 11.79 -9.12
C CYS A 95 -7.44 12.11 -10.46
N SER A 96 -6.17 12.50 -10.39
CA SER A 96 -5.27 12.77 -11.52
C SER A 96 -3.84 12.37 -11.16
N GLU A 97 -3.00 12.16 -12.16
CA GLU A 97 -1.60 11.74 -11.95
C GLU A 97 -0.78 12.77 -11.18
N ASP A 98 -1.01 14.06 -11.43
CA ASP A 98 -0.30 15.17 -10.76
C ASP A 98 -0.63 15.27 -9.26
N ASN A 99 -1.86 14.91 -8.91
CA ASN A 99 -2.34 14.94 -7.53
C ASN A 99 -2.10 13.65 -6.78
N TYR A 100 -1.78 12.58 -7.49
CA TYR A 100 -1.61 11.26 -6.90
C TYR A 100 -0.24 11.12 -6.24
N VAL A 101 -0.22 10.93 -4.92
CA VAL A 101 1.01 10.78 -4.13
C VAL A 101 1.47 9.32 -4.06
N GLY A 102 0.54 8.38 -4.00
CA GLY A 102 0.85 6.97 -3.91
C GLY A 102 -0.27 6.14 -3.31
N PHE A 103 0.01 4.88 -3.00
CA PHE A 103 -0.92 4.02 -2.26
C PHE A 103 -0.19 3.03 -1.37
N ILE A 104 -0.91 2.55 -0.37
CA ILE A 104 -0.50 1.43 0.47
C ILE A 104 -1.56 0.33 0.43
N THR A 105 -1.13 -0.90 0.68
CA THR A 105 -2.04 -2.01 0.95
C THR A 105 -1.85 -2.53 2.37
N LEU A 106 -2.97 -2.75 3.04
CA LEU A 106 -3.03 -3.25 4.41
C LEU A 106 -3.67 -4.63 4.39
N ARG A 107 -2.94 -5.63 4.87
CA ARG A 107 -3.42 -7.01 4.97
C ARG A 107 -4.05 -7.26 6.33
N PRO A 108 -5.16 -8.02 6.39
CA PRO A 108 -5.71 -8.49 7.66
C PRO A 108 -4.85 -9.65 8.17
N ILE A 109 -4.09 -9.41 9.23
CA ILE A 109 -3.33 -10.45 9.91
C ILE A 109 -4.04 -10.81 11.21
N GLN A 110 -3.95 -12.09 11.61
CA GLN A 110 -4.42 -12.53 12.92
C GLN A 110 -3.60 -11.88 14.04
N GLU A 111 -4.23 -11.70 15.20
CA GLU A 111 -3.58 -11.28 16.44
C GLU A 111 -3.05 -9.85 16.49
N MET A 112 -3.95 -8.86 16.28
CA MET A 112 -3.70 -7.45 16.58
C MET A 112 -2.53 -6.81 15.81
N GLN A 113 -2.22 -7.28 14.61
CA GLN A 113 -1.17 -6.67 13.81
C GLN A 113 -1.72 -6.08 12.51
N ILE A 114 -1.47 -4.81 12.32
CA ILE A 114 -1.66 -4.16 11.03
C ILE A 114 -0.44 -4.50 10.18
N ALA A 115 -0.62 -5.30 9.16
CA ALA A 115 0.45 -5.56 8.21
C ALA A 115 0.34 -4.63 7.02
N LEU A 116 1.36 -3.80 6.90
CA LEU A 116 1.64 -3.06 5.70
C LEU A 116 2.26 -4.01 4.68
N SER A 117 1.62 -4.17 3.51
CA SER A 117 2.13 -5.06 2.46
C SER A 117 2.90 -4.30 1.39
N TYR A 118 2.20 -3.61 0.52
CA TYR A 118 2.81 -2.82 -0.55
C TYR A 118 2.76 -1.33 -0.25
N VAL A 119 3.83 -0.66 -0.61
CA VAL A 119 3.93 0.80 -0.62
C VAL A 119 4.40 1.23 -2.01
N PHE A 120 3.59 2.02 -2.67
CA PHE A 120 3.96 2.64 -3.94
C PHE A 120 3.86 4.15 -3.81
N VAL A 121 4.97 4.83 -3.92
CA VAL A 121 5.02 6.29 -3.87
C VAL A 121 5.31 6.82 -5.28
N ASN A 122 4.55 7.80 -5.71
CA ASN A 122 4.80 8.47 -6.98
C ASN A 122 6.09 9.29 -6.89
N TRP A 123 7.11 8.86 -7.62
CA TRP A 123 8.43 9.49 -7.60
C TRP A 123 8.40 10.97 -7.96
N ASN A 124 7.52 11.36 -8.89
CA ASN A 124 7.35 12.76 -9.25
C ASN A 124 6.84 13.61 -8.06
N ALA A 125 6.05 13.01 -7.16
CA ALA A 125 5.61 13.69 -5.94
C ALA A 125 6.75 13.88 -4.93
N ILE A 126 7.76 13.01 -4.94
CA ILE A 126 8.95 13.09 -4.08
C ILE A 126 9.94 14.12 -4.62
N LEU A 127 10.27 14.03 -5.91
CA LEU A 127 11.28 14.89 -6.55
C LEU A 127 10.95 16.38 -6.47
N ALA A 128 9.68 16.74 -6.42
CA ALA A 128 9.26 18.13 -6.22
C ALA A 128 9.83 18.76 -4.94
N HIS A 129 10.47 17.96 -4.07
CA HIS A 129 11.05 18.40 -2.79
C HIS A 129 12.51 17.98 -2.55
N ALA A 130 13.06 17.10 -3.37
CA ALA A 130 14.49 16.86 -3.33
C ALA A 130 15.20 18.16 -3.72
N SER A 131 15.95 18.74 -2.80
CA SER A 131 16.78 19.91 -3.12
C SER A 131 17.74 19.52 -4.24
N LYS A 132 18.05 20.44 -5.15
CA LYS A 132 18.96 20.24 -6.30
C LYS A 132 20.32 19.62 -5.94
N LYS A 133 20.64 19.47 -4.67
CA LYS A 133 21.87 18.82 -4.17
C LYS A 133 21.85 17.29 -4.26
N ASP A 134 20.66 16.67 -4.36
CA ASP A 134 20.51 15.21 -4.36
C ASP A 134 20.36 14.61 -5.78
N GLU A 135 20.65 15.36 -6.82
CA GLU A 135 20.56 14.91 -8.23
C GLU A 135 21.44 13.69 -8.56
N LYS A 136 22.34 13.29 -7.67
CA LYS A 136 23.24 12.13 -7.88
C LYS A 136 22.67 10.78 -7.47
N SER A 137 21.59 10.72 -6.71
CA SER A 137 20.94 9.46 -6.37
C SER A 137 19.92 9.07 -7.45
N GLN A 138 20.37 8.37 -8.46
CA GLN A 138 19.51 7.78 -9.48
C GLN A 138 18.79 6.59 -8.89
N MET A 139 17.61 6.81 -8.33
CA MET A 139 16.75 5.72 -7.94
C MET A 139 16.12 5.07 -9.18
N VAL A 140 16.27 3.78 -9.26
CA VAL A 140 15.72 3.01 -10.37
C VAL A 140 14.21 2.91 -10.22
N THR A 141 13.48 3.55 -11.12
CA THR A 141 12.02 3.60 -11.12
C THR A 141 11.44 3.02 -12.40
N TYR A 142 10.18 2.60 -12.34
CA TYR A 142 9.41 2.17 -13.51
C TYR A 142 8.02 2.81 -13.51
N ASN A 143 7.37 2.80 -14.67
CA ASN A 143 6.01 3.27 -14.81
C ASN A 143 5.04 2.17 -14.38
N LYS A 144 4.21 2.44 -13.37
CA LYS A 144 3.17 1.53 -12.91
C LYS A 144 1.81 2.09 -13.23
N ARG A 145 0.98 1.24 -13.80
CA ARG A 145 -0.44 1.50 -13.99
C ARG A 145 -1.19 1.23 -12.68
N VAL A 146 -1.98 2.19 -12.25
CA VAL A 146 -2.80 2.10 -11.02
C VAL A 146 -4.24 2.45 -11.38
N HIS A 147 -5.16 1.56 -11.02
CA HIS A 147 -6.59 1.84 -11.15
C HIS A 147 -7.10 2.40 -9.83
N CYS A 148 -7.71 3.57 -9.89
CA CYS A 148 -8.33 4.23 -8.75
C CYS A 148 -9.60 4.95 -9.17
N MET A 149 -10.70 4.73 -8.46
CA MET A 149 -12.00 5.37 -8.73
C MET A 149 -12.48 5.23 -10.19
N GLY A 150 -12.22 4.09 -10.83
CA GLY A 150 -12.56 3.85 -12.23
C GLY A 150 -11.68 4.57 -13.25
N LYS A 151 -10.65 5.27 -12.81
CA LYS A 151 -9.64 5.89 -13.67
C LYS A 151 -8.34 5.09 -13.66
N GLU A 152 -7.63 5.15 -14.74
CA GLU A 152 -6.30 4.60 -14.90
C GLU A 152 -5.28 5.74 -14.75
N LEU A 153 -4.32 5.55 -13.86
CA LEU A 153 -3.25 6.50 -13.57
C LEU A 153 -1.91 5.84 -13.85
N PHE A 154 -0.97 6.57 -14.44
CA PHE A 154 0.40 6.13 -14.64
C PHE A 154 1.32 6.86 -13.68
N ILE A 155 1.96 6.13 -12.80
CA ILE A 155 2.88 6.70 -11.81
C ILE A 155 4.29 6.18 -12.02
N LYS A 156 5.27 7.05 -11.85
CA LYS A 156 6.67 6.66 -11.80
C LYS A 156 7.02 6.26 -10.37
N THR A 157 7.34 5.00 -10.14
CA THR A 157 7.47 4.47 -8.78
C THR A 157 8.58 3.42 -8.66
N TYR A 158 8.91 3.11 -7.43
CA TYR A 158 9.67 1.93 -7.03
C TYR A 158 8.78 1.09 -6.09
N PRO A 159 8.70 -0.23 -6.28
CA PRO A 159 7.91 -1.09 -5.41
C PRO A 159 8.64 -1.29 -4.09
N LEU A 160 7.99 -0.97 -2.99
CA LEU A 160 8.41 -1.36 -1.67
C LEU A 160 7.42 -2.42 -1.17
N LEU A 161 7.88 -3.66 -1.10
CA LEU A 161 7.16 -4.75 -0.45
C LEU A 161 7.63 -4.85 0.98
N VAL A 162 6.72 -4.66 1.92
CA VAL A 162 7.02 -4.78 3.34
C VAL A 162 6.79 -6.23 3.74
N GLN A 163 7.78 -6.82 4.38
CA GLN A 163 7.70 -8.18 4.87
C GLN A 163 6.70 -8.25 6.03
N ASP A 164 5.70 -9.12 5.91
CA ASP A 164 4.88 -9.49 7.06
C ASP A 164 5.68 -10.49 7.92
N SER A 165 5.56 -10.40 9.23
CA SER A 165 6.29 -11.26 10.17
C SER A 165 5.76 -12.70 10.23
N ILE A 166 4.75 -13.05 9.42
CA ILE A 166 4.10 -14.36 9.44
C ILE A 166 4.82 -15.35 8.53
N VAL A 167 5.26 -14.88 7.36
CA VAL A 167 5.99 -15.71 6.41
C VAL A 167 7.38 -15.10 6.21
N THR A 168 8.41 -15.88 6.58
CA THR A 168 9.80 -15.44 6.43
C THR A 168 10.21 -15.51 4.95
N CYS A 169 9.85 -14.51 4.18
CA CYS A 169 10.04 -14.46 2.73
C CYS A 169 11.04 -13.41 2.29
N CYS A 170 12.14 -13.17 3.04
CA CYS A 170 13.12 -12.13 2.70
C CYS A 170 13.69 -12.29 1.30
N VAL A 171 13.98 -13.53 0.89
CA VAL A 171 14.50 -13.84 -0.45
C VAL A 171 13.42 -13.62 -1.49
N ASP A 172 12.20 -14.09 -1.23
CA ASP A 172 11.08 -13.98 -2.17
C ASP A 172 10.69 -12.52 -2.41
N VAL A 173 10.68 -11.69 -1.37
CA VAL A 173 10.45 -10.25 -1.47
C VAL A 173 11.48 -9.59 -2.40
N ASN A 174 12.75 -9.91 -2.25
CA ASN A 174 13.80 -9.35 -3.09
C ASN A 174 13.71 -9.87 -4.53
N LEU A 175 13.42 -11.14 -4.73
CA LEU A 175 13.24 -11.73 -6.06
C LEU A 175 12.02 -11.16 -6.76
N ILE A 176 10.88 -11.03 -6.09
CA ILE A 176 9.67 -10.41 -6.65
C ILE A 176 9.95 -8.97 -7.06
N THR A 177 10.60 -8.20 -6.20
CA THR A 177 10.96 -6.81 -6.49
C THR A 177 11.87 -6.72 -7.73
N LEU A 178 12.91 -7.56 -7.78
CA LEU A 178 13.84 -7.62 -8.90
C LEU A 178 13.16 -8.07 -10.19
N THR A 179 12.36 -9.12 -10.13
CA THR A 179 11.64 -9.66 -11.30
C THR A 179 10.67 -8.64 -11.87
N ARG A 180 9.91 -7.95 -11.03
CA ARG A 180 9.02 -6.86 -11.46
C ARG A 180 9.78 -5.73 -12.11
N PHE A 181 10.90 -5.35 -11.53
CA PHE A 181 11.76 -4.33 -12.10
C PHE A 181 12.28 -4.74 -13.49
N LEU A 182 12.81 -5.95 -13.62
CA LEU A 182 13.36 -6.47 -14.89
C LEU A 182 12.28 -6.62 -15.96
N SER A 183 11.09 -7.11 -15.61
CA SER A 183 9.97 -7.25 -16.56
C SER A 183 9.53 -5.89 -17.11
N HIS A 184 9.45 -4.86 -16.25
CA HIS A 184 9.12 -3.52 -16.70
C HIS A 184 10.22 -2.85 -17.53
N LYS A 185 11.46 -3.30 -17.41
CA LYS A 185 12.57 -2.87 -18.29
C LYS A 185 12.66 -3.65 -19.60
N GLY A 186 11.79 -4.64 -19.81
CA GLY A 186 11.84 -5.51 -21.00
C GLY A 186 13.04 -6.46 -21.00
N MET A 187 13.69 -6.66 -19.84
CA MET A 187 14.85 -7.54 -19.71
C MET A 187 14.49 -9.01 -19.45
N THR A 188 13.25 -9.29 -19.07
CA THR A 188 12.69 -10.64 -18.99
C THR A 188 11.82 -10.86 -20.20
N LYS A 189 12.22 -11.78 -21.08
CA LYS A 189 11.31 -12.32 -22.10
C LYS A 189 10.37 -13.28 -21.35
N ASN A 190 9.08 -13.14 -21.59
CA ASN A 190 8.08 -14.11 -21.16
C ASN A 190 8.42 -15.51 -21.69
#